data_6dfccde379f109c05db13596e0e95231
#
_entry.id   6dfccde379f109c05db13596e0e95231
#
_cell.length_a   1.000
_cell.length_b   1.000
_cell.length_c   1.000
_cell.angle_alpha   90.00
_cell.angle_beta   90.00
_cell.angle_gamma   90.00
#
_symmetry.space_group_name_H-M   'P 1'
#
loop_
_entity.id
_entity.type
_entity.pdbx_description
1 polymer ?
#
loop_
_entity_poly.entity_id
_entity_poly.type
_entity_poly.pdbx_seq_one_letter_code
_entity_poly.pdbx_strand_id
1 'polypeptide(L)'
;MLNEDNKAAVVEKWNYFRECSSKKRKRLLDHQFAFYVEYDCGVEDAFRFELDGKEVDLIGLGYAGPRKDEFVQIVTNLKEKDLQEVGYLYEPGEANLLFSRRKEHIYIKLPHMKDGFFLRYDYFIEKILEEYNRPL
;
A
#
# COMPACT_ATOMS: atom_id res chain seq x y z
N MET A 1 -1.02 -3.59 -15.99
CA MET A 1 -0.55 -2.29 -16.47
C MET A 1 -1.44 -1.17 -15.94
N LEU A 2 -0.83 -0.08 -15.50
CA LEU A 2 -1.55 1.07 -14.98
C LEU A 2 -2.23 1.84 -16.10
N ASN A 3 -3.52 2.13 -15.97
CA ASN A 3 -4.20 2.91 -16.98
C ASN A 3 -4.01 4.42 -16.75
N GLU A 4 -4.28 5.23 -17.77
CA GLU A 4 -4.05 6.68 -17.71
C GLU A 4 -4.92 7.37 -16.67
N ASP A 5 -6.13 6.87 -16.44
CA ASP A 5 -7.03 7.46 -15.43
C ASP A 5 -6.46 7.28 -14.03
N ASN A 6 -5.88 6.12 -13.72
CA ASN A 6 -5.24 5.88 -12.44
C ASN A 6 -4.00 6.75 -12.27
N LYS A 7 -3.21 6.92 -13.33
CA LYS A 7 -2.05 7.81 -13.28
C LYS A 7 -2.46 9.24 -13.01
N ALA A 8 -3.49 9.72 -13.71
CA ALA A 8 -3.99 11.09 -13.52
C ALA A 8 -4.52 11.31 -12.10
N ALA A 9 -5.25 10.34 -11.56
CA ALA A 9 -5.79 10.42 -10.20
C ALA A 9 -4.67 10.51 -9.17
N VAL A 10 -3.60 9.73 -9.33
CA VAL A 10 -2.45 9.75 -8.42
C VAL A 10 -1.72 11.10 -8.51
N VAL A 11 -1.54 11.63 -9.72
CA VAL A 11 -0.93 12.96 -9.91
C VAL A 11 -1.75 14.05 -9.19
N GLU A 12 -3.08 13.98 -9.29
CA GLU A 12 -3.95 14.92 -8.59
C GLU A 12 -3.76 14.85 -7.08
N LYS A 13 -3.62 13.63 -6.53
CA LYS A 13 -3.38 13.46 -5.09
C LYS A 13 -2.05 14.09 -4.66
N TRP A 14 -1.00 13.94 -5.45
CA TRP A 14 0.29 14.57 -5.15
C TRP A 14 0.22 16.08 -5.28
N ASN A 15 -0.50 16.60 -6.26
CA ASN A 15 -0.71 18.03 -6.40
C ASN A 15 -1.44 18.61 -5.18
N TYR A 16 -2.48 17.92 -4.73
CA TYR A 16 -3.21 18.30 -3.52
C TYR A 16 -2.28 18.31 -2.31
N PHE A 17 -1.49 17.26 -2.11
CA PHE A 17 -0.56 17.16 -0.99
C PHE A 17 0.45 18.30 -1.02
N ARG A 18 1.02 18.60 -2.17
CA ARG A 18 1.99 19.68 -2.34
C ARG A 18 1.39 21.04 -2.03
N GLU A 19 0.14 21.26 -2.40
CA GLU A 19 -0.55 22.55 -2.20
C GLU A 19 -1.04 22.75 -0.78
N CYS A 20 -1.08 21.71 0.05
CA CYS A 20 -1.46 21.81 1.45
C CYS A 20 -0.40 22.57 2.25
N SER A 21 -0.85 23.25 3.31
CA SER A 21 0.07 23.85 4.28
C SER A 21 0.90 22.77 4.97
N SER A 22 2.02 23.17 5.56
CA SER A 22 2.85 22.25 6.35
C SER A 22 2.06 21.57 7.46
N LYS A 23 1.20 22.32 8.12
CA LYS A 23 0.34 21.81 9.18
C LYS A 23 -0.64 20.76 8.66
N LYS A 24 -1.24 21.00 7.50
CA LYS A 24 -2.18 20.06 6.90
C LYS A 24 -1.47 18.82 6.40
N ARG A 25 -0.29 18.96 5.77
CA ARG A 25 0.52 17.81 5.35
C ARG A 25 0.88 16.91 6.54
N LYS A 26 1.24 17.53 7.66
CA LYS A 26 1.56 16.78 8.88
C LYS A 26 0.35 15.96 9.35
N ARG A 27 -0.86 16.53 9.29
CA ARG A 27 -2.09 15.79 9.65
C ARG A 27 -2.37 14.67 8.67
N LEU A 28 -2.14 14.89 7.36
CA LEU A 28 -2.34 13.85 6.35
C LEU A 28 -1.38 12.67 6.54
N LEU A 29 -0.22 12.91 7.12
CA LEU A 29 0.79 11.87 7.39
C LEU A 29 0.63 11.23 8.77
N ASP A 30 -0.23 11.78 9.62
CA ASP A 30 -0.38 11.35 11.02
C ASP A 30 -1.33 10.17 11.12
N HIS A 31 -0.88 9.03 10.60
CA HIS A 31 -1.61 7.77 10.67
C HIS A 31 -0.77 6.71 11.34
N GLN A 32 -1.43 5.80 12.03
CA GLN A 32 -0.82 4.55 12.48
C GLN A 32 -1.16 3.48 11.47
N PHE A 33 -0.14 2.90 10.86
CA PHE A 33 -0.30 1.90 9.81
C PHE A 33 0.18 0.55 10.33
N ALA A 34 -0.56 -0.51 9.99
CA ALA A 34 -0.14 -1.88 10.27
C ALA A 34 -0.43 -2.76 9.06
N PHE A 35 0.47 -3.71 8.86
CA PHE A 35 0.39 -4.69 7.79
C PHE A 35 0.55 -6.07 8.41
N TYR A 36 -0.33 -6.99 8.04
CA TYR A 36 -0.30 -8.36 8.56
C TYR A 36 -0.46 -9.36 7.41
N VAL A 37 0.31 -10.43 7.49
CA VAL A 37 0.14 -11.59 6.61
C VAL A 37 -0.67 -12.63 7.36
N GLU A 38 -1.80 -13.02 6.78
CA GLU A 38 -2.62 -14.10 7.31
C GLU A 38 -2.20 -15.40 6.66
N TYR A 39 -2.20 -16.47 7.43
CA TYR A 39 -1.77 -17.80 6.94
C TYR A 39 -2.89 -18.81 7.07
N ASP A 40 -2.97 -19.69 6.09
CA ASP A 40 -3.85 -20.87 6.13
C ASP A 40 -2.98 -22.12 5.91
N CYS A 41 -2.92 -22.99 6.89
CA CYS A 41 -2.11 -24.21 6.87
C CYS A 41 -0.63 -23.93 6.50
N GLY A 42 -0.09 -22.83 7.03
CA GLY A 42 1.32 -22.46 6.83
C GLY A 42 1.61 -21.75 5.51
N VAL A 43 0.59 -21.48 4.70
CA VAL A 43 0.75 -20.76 3.43
C VAL A 43 0.09 -19.39 3.54
N GLU A 44 0.73 -18.38 2.95
CA GLU A 44 0.15 -17.03 2.94
C GLU A 44 -1.20 -17.04 2.23
N ASP A 45 -2.22 -16.56 2.92
CA ASP A 45 -3.60 -16.58 2.45
C ASP A 45 -4.12 -15.19 2.12
N ALA A 46 -3.75 -14.19 2.90
CA ALA A 46 -4.21 -12.84 2.70
C ALA A 46 -3.26 -11.81 3.30
N PHE A 47 -3.36 -10.58 2.79
CA PHE A 47 -2.73 -9.42 3.42
C PHE A 47 -3.82 -8.57 4.06
N ARG A 48 -3.64 -8.21 5.33
CA ARG A 48 -4.54 -7.35 6.07
C ARG A 48 -3.86 -6.02 6.33
N PHE A 49 -4.56 -4.93 6.03
CA PHE A 49 -4.06 -3.58 6.21
C PHE A 49 -4.91 -2.85 7.24
N GLU A 50 -4.25 -2.20 8.18
CA GLU A 50 -4.92 -1.40 9.19
C GLU A 50 -4.43 0.03 9.16
N LEU A 51 -5.34 0.96 9.41
CA LEU A 51 -5.04 2.37 9.51
C LEU A 51 -5.77 2.91 10.73
N ASP A 52 -4.99 3.51 11.65
CA ASP A 52 -5.52 4.09 12.88
C ASP A 52 -6.33 3.07 13.71
N GLY A 53 -5.84 1.83 13.75
CA GLY A 53 -6.42 0.77 14.56
C GLY A 53 -7.61 0.06 13.93
N LYS A 54 -7.94 0.38 12.67
CA LYS A 54 -9.08 -0.25 11.97
C LYS A 54 -8.60 -0.94 10.70
N GLU A 55 -9.18 -2.09 10.41
CA GLU A 55 -8.94 -2.75 9.14
C GLU A 55 -9.51 -1.89 8.01
N VAL A 56 -8.66 -1.53 7.05
CA VAL A 56 -9.08 -0.75 5.89
C VAL A 56 -9.13 -1.59 4.62
N ASP A 57 -8.45 -2.72 4.60
CA ASP A 57 -8.56 -3.67 3.50
C ASP A 57 -8.04 -5.03 3.89
N LEU A 58 -8.58 -6.05 3.24
CA LEU A 58 -8.15 -7.44 3.33
C LEU A 58 -8.06 -7.98 1.91
N ILE A 59 -6.85 -8.36 1.49
CA ILE A 59 -6.58 -8.80 0.13
C ILE A 59 -6.29 -10.29 0.14
N GLY A 60 -7.20 -11.07 -0.42
CA GLY A 60 -6.96 -12.50 -0.64
C GLY A 60 -5.87 -12.69 -1.69
N LEU A 61 -4.92 -13.57 -1.43
CA LEU A 61 -3.77 -13.75 -2.32
C LEU A 61 -4.06 -14.63 -3.53
N GLY A 62 -5.20 -15.28 -3.56
CA GLY A 62 -5.68 -15.98 -4.73
C GLY A 62 -4.65 -16.90 -5.40
N TYR A 63 -4.84 -17.08 -6.72
CA TYR A 63 -3.99 -17.96 -7.50
C TYR A 63 -3.00 -17.22 -8.40
N ALA A 64 -3.04 -15.90 -8.44
CA ALA A 64 -2.06 -15.09 -9.17
C ALA A 64 -1.81 -13.78 -8.45
N GLY A 65 -0.57 -13.38 -8.46
CA GLY A 65 -0.09 -12.18 -7.80
C GLY A 65 1.12 -12.48 -6.91
N PRO A 66 1.88 -11.47 -6.55
CA PRO A 66 3.09 -11.68 -5.74
C PRO A 66 2.76 -12.19 -4.34
N ARG A 67 3.51 -13.19 -3.88
CA ARG A 67 3.43 -13.68 -2.51
C ARG A 67 4.19 -12.71 -1.58
N LYS A 68 4.23 -13.04 -0.29
CA LYS A 68 4.82 -12.18 0.73
C LYS A 68 6.22 -11.66 0.38
N ASP A 69 7.14 -12.56 0.00
CA ASP A 69 8.52 -12.16 -0.27
C ASP A 69 8.61 -11.18 -1.44
N GLU A 70 7.90 -11.47 -2.52
CA GLU A 70 7.90 -10.62 -3.71
C GLU A 70 7.22 -9.28 -3.43
N PHE A 71 6.11 -9.31 -2.71
CA PHE A 71 5.40 -8.08 -2.33
C PHE A 71 6.30 -7.16 -1.52
N VAL A 72 6.97 -7.72 -0.50
CA VAL A 72 7.88 -6.95 0.35
C VAL A 72 9.01 -6.34 -0.49
N GLN A 73 9.59 -7.13 -1.43
CA GLN A 73 10.63 -6.60 -2.31
C GLN A 73 10.12 -5.45 -3.17
N ILE A 74 8.91 -5.57 -3.72
CA ILE A 74 8.34 -4.51 -4.56
C ILE A 74 8.21 -3.21 -3.77
N VAL A 75 7.58 -3.26 -2.61
CA VAL A 75 7.27 -2.03 -1.87
C VAL A 75 8.48 -1.44 -1.15
N THR A 76 9.47 -2.26 -0.77
CA THR A 76 10.68 -1.76 -0.11
C THR A 76 11.72 -1.21 -1.09
N ASN A 77 11.55 -1.45 -2.38
CA ASN A 77 12.48 -0.98 -3.40
C ASN A 77 11.89 0.10 -4.31
N LEU A 78 10.81 0.74 -3.91
CA LEU A 78 10.25 1.84 -4.66
C LEU A 78 11.21 3.01 -4.69
N LYS A 79 11.51 3.51 -5.88
CA LYS A 79 12.36 4.69 -6.06
C LYS A 79 11.51 5.94 -6.09
N GLU A 80 12.16 7.09 -5.93
CA GLU A 80 11.49 8.37 -6.09
C GLU A 80 10.80 8.44 -7.46
N LYS A 81 9.56 8.91 -7.47
CA LYS A 81 8.69 9.03 -8.65
C LYS A 81 8.15 7.70 -9.17
N ASP A 82 8.44 6.58 -8.51
CA ASP A 82 7.85 5.31 -8.90
C ASP A 82 6.35 5.30 -8.63
N LEU A 83 5.65 4.68 -9.54
CA LEU A 83 4.23 4.37 -9.40
C LEU A 83 4.07 2.90 -9.76
N GLN A 84 3.69 2.11 -8.78
CA GLN A 84 3.62 0.67 -8.91
C GLN A 84 2.22 0.17 -8.63
N GLU A 85 1.70 -0.64 -9.55
CA GLU A 85 0.46 -1.37 -9.33
C GLU A 85 0.80 -2.82 -9.03
N VAL A 86 0.20 -3.36 -7.97
CA VAL A 86 0.37 -4.77 -7.59
C VAL A 86 -1.01 -5.42 -7.68
N GLY A 87 -1.14 -6.42 -8.55
CA GLY A 87 -2.42 -7.06 -8.83
C GLY A 87 -2.51 -8.47 -8.29
N TYR A 88 -3.68 -8.82 -7.81
CA TYR A 88 -4.02 -10.16 -7.34
C TYR A 88 -5.28 -10.65 -8.03
N LEU A 89 -5.20 -11.86 -8.59
CA LEU A 89 -6.35 -12.48 -9.24
C LEU A 89 -6.96 -13.52 -8.31
N TYR A 90 -8.26 -13.40 -8.11
CA TYR A 90 -9.07 -14.39 -7.38
C TYR A 90 -10.45 -14.41 -7.98
N GLU A 91 -11.18 -15.48 -7.80
CA GLU A 91 -12.56 -15.51 -8.28
C GLU A 91 -13.46 -14.76 -7.29
N PRO A 92 -14.35 -13.86 -7.80
CA PRO A 92 -14.67 -13.64 -9.22
C PRO A 92 -13.92 -12.50 -9.89
N GLY A 93 -12.83 -11.97 -9.36
CA GLY A 93 -12.23 -10.79 -9.96
C GLY A 93 -10.77 -10.59 -9.65
N GLU A 94 -10.40 -9.32 -9.53
CA GLU A 94 -9.03 -8.93 -9.22
C GLU A 94 -9.01 -7.80 -8.20
N ALA A 95 -7.88 -7.69 -7.49
CA ALA A 95 -7.63 -6.59 -6.57
C ALA A 95 -6.30 -5.95 -6.93
N ASN A 96 -6.29 -4.63 -7.11
CA ASN A 96 -5.10 -3.89 -7.51
C ASN A 96 -4.75 -2.86 -6.43
N LEU A 97 -3.51 -2.94 -5.94
CA LEU A 97 -2.98 -2.02 -4.96
C LEU A 97 -2.08 -1.02 -5.68
N LEU A 98 -2.21 0.25 -5.37
CA LEU A 98 -1.40 1.30 -5.97
C LEU A 98 -0.46 1.89 -4.93
N PHE A 99 0.82 1.98 -5.28
CA PHE A 99 1.86 2.57 -4.44
C PHE A 99 2.58 3.63 -5.27
N SER A 100 2.63 4.86 -4.76
CA SER A 100 3.33 5.94 -5.44
C SER A 100 4.27 6.62 -4.45
N ARG A 101 5.56 6.64 -4.78
CA ARG A 101 6.56 7.28 -3.92
C ARG A 101 7.03 8.59 -4.53
N ARG A 102 7.07 9.64 -3.71
CA ARG A 102 7.75 10.90 -4.05
C ARG A 102 8.60 11.34 -2.87
N LYS A 103 9.92 11.34 -3.06
CA LYS A 103 10.90 11.67 -2.02
C LYS A 103 10.68 10.80 -0.78
N GLU A 104 10.37 11.42 0.34
CA GLU A 104 10.22 10.75 1.64
C GLU A 104 8.79 10.33 1.94
N HIS A 105 7.87 10.49 0.99
CA HIS A 105 6.45 10.19 1.19
C HIS A 105 5.97 9.12 0.24
N ILE A 106 4.95 8.39 0.66
CA ILE A 106 4.27 7.39 -0.17
C ILE A 106 2.78 7.61 -0.11
N TYR A 107 2.13 7.51 -1.27
CA TYR A 107 0.68 7.48 -1.38
C TYR A 107 0.26 6.05 -1.68
N ILE A 108 -0.72 5.55 -0.93
CA ILE A 108 -1.19 4.16 -1.03
C ILE A 108 -2.68 4.20 -1.28
N LYS A 109 -3.12 3.48 -2.32
CA LYS A 109 -4.53 3.26 -2.56
C LYS A 109 -4.80 1.77 -2.63
N LEU A 110 -5.55 1.28 -1.66
CA LEU A 110 -5.93 -0.12 -1.60
C LEU A 110 -7.24 -0.34 -2.35
N PRO A 111 -7.49 -1.57 -2.86
CA PRO A 111 -8.60 -1.81 -3.80
C PRO A 111 -9.98 -1.46 -3.26
N HIS A 112 -10.24 -1.71 -1.98
CA HIS A 112 -11.57 -1.52 -1.39
C HIS A 112 -11.70 -0.20 -0.65
N MET A 113 -10.71 0.68 -0.76
CA MET A 113 -10.78 2.03 -0.21
C MET A 113 -11.29 2.99 -1.26
N LYS A 114 -12.13 3.94 -0.85
CA LYS A 114 -12.60 5.00 -1.74
C LYS A 114 -11.45 5.95 -2.10
N ASP A 115 -10.72 6.39 -1.08
CA ASP A 115 -9.57 7.26 -1.24
C ASP A 115 -8.35 6.60 -0.62
N GLY A 116 -7.18 6.93 -1.15
CA GLY A 116 -5.93 6.47 -0.57
C GLY A 116 -5.47 7.34 0.58
N PHE A 117 -4.27 7.08 1.06
CA PHE A 117 -3.71 7.81 2.18
C PHE A 117 -2.20 8.00 1.99
N PHE A 118 -1.64 8.96 2.74
CA PHE A 118 -0.21 9.28 2.69
C PHE A 118 0.47 8.81 3.97
N LEU A 119 1.69 8.33 3.82
CA LEU A 119 2.57 7.99 4.93
C LEU A 119 3.98 8.49 4.62
N ARG A 120 4.80 8.62 5.63
CA ARG A 120 6.24 8.72 5.43
C ARG A 120 6.73 7.38 4.93
N TYR A 121 7.60 7.41 3.91
CA TYR A 121 8.06 6.17 3.29
C TYR A 121 8.88 5.30 4.27
N ASP A 122 9.75 5.91 5.07
CA ASP A 122 10.55 5.19 6.05
C ASP A 122 9.68 4.49 7.11
N TYR A 123 8.62 5.16 7.55
CA TYR A 123 7.65 4.59 8.49
C TYR A 123 6.90 3.40 7.88
N PHE A 124 6.47 3.55 6.62
CA PHE A 124 5.79 2.48 5.89
C PHE A 124 6.71 1.24 5.79
N ILE A 125 7.97 1.44 5.40
CA ILE A 125 8.94 0.35 5.28
C ILE A 125 9.15 -0.33 6.63
N GLU A 126 9.26 0.45 7.72
CA GLU A 126 9.41 -0.11 9.06
C GLU A 126 8.26 -1.08 9.38
N LYS A 127 7.02 -0.67 9.09
CA LYS A 127 5.85 -1.51 9.37
C LYS A 127 5.78 -2.74 8.50
N ILE A 128 6.15 -2.62 7.24
CA ILE A 128 6.22 -3.77 6.33
C ILE A 128 7.26 -4.78 6.83
N LEU A 129 8.44 -4.31 7.22
CA LEU A 129 9.52 -5.19 7.68
C LEU A 129 9.25 -5.80 9.06
N GLU A 130 8.51 -5.12 9.93
CA GLU A 130 8.08 -5.71 11.20
C GLU A 130 7.30 -6.99 10.96
N GLU A 131 6.35 -6.97 10.03
CA GLU A 131 5.57 -8.17 9.72
C GLU A 131 6.40 -9.20 8.97
N TYR A 132 7.24 -8.76 8.02
CA TYR A 132 8.08 -9.65 7.24
C TYR A 132 9.02 -10.46 8.15
N ASN A 133 9.55 -9.83 9.20
CA ASN A 133 10.50 -10.45 10.12
C ASN A 133 9.83 -11.09 11.35
N ARG A 134 8.50 -11.05 11.42
CA ARG A 134 7.79 -11.66 12.55
C ARG A 134 7.97 -13.18 12.53
N PRO A 135 8.38 -13.78 13.66
CA PRO A 135 8.49 -15.24 13.75
C PRO A 135 7.11 -15.90 13.55
N LEU A 136 7.14 -17.03 12.86
CA LEU A 136 5.93 -17.84 12.66
C LEU A 136 5.67 -18.72 13.86
#